data_146d5402f760a11a0acd85c84a1a4599
#
_entry.id   146d5402f760a11a0acd85c84a1a4599
#
_cell.length_a   1.000
_cell.length_b   1.000
_cell.length_c   1.000
_cell.angle_alpha   90.00
_cell.angle_beta   90.00
_cell.angle_gamma   90.00
#
_symmetry.space_group_name_H-M   'P 1'
#
loop_
_entity.id
_entity.type
_entity.pdbx_description
1 polymer ?
#
loop_
_entity_poly.entity_id
_entity_poly.type
_entity_poly.pdbx_seq_one_letter_code
_entity_poly.pdbx_strand_id
1 'polypeptide(L)'
;MRRTRGREGDARVLVVEDDPDLSRLMATHLASEGYDVARASEAAAALELVGAGCVDVVVLDLMLPRISGDGLLVRLREREGTRDLPVIVVSAKDAVWTRVDLLRLGADDYLAKPFDLDELTARIEALLRRSRSADDGPRVLRHGDLVLDPAARRARLADRDVPLTPAELTVLEVLMSAPGRVASKGALARAVGDAGEGAPCIAGTAGTTGVKTHVSHLRAKLRALDPDVEHIDTVWGLGYRMAPL
;
A
#
# COMPACT_ATOMS: atom_id res chain seq x y z
N MET A 1 11.81 -22.89 6.85
CA MET A 1 13.08 -22.15 6.68
C MET A 1 12.71 -20.80 6.07
N ARG A 2 12.56 -19.72 6.88
CA ARG A 2 12.16 -18.37 6.41
C ARG A 2 13.34 -17.77 5.64
N ARG A 3 13.16 -17.49 4.35
CA ARG A 3 14.10 -16.68 3.57
C ARG A 3 14.09 -15.26 4.13
N THR A 4 15.26 -14.72 4.47
CA THR A 4 15.47 -13.30 4.73
C THR A 4 15.15 -12.53 3.44
N ARG A 5 14.00 -11.85 3.39
CA ARG A 5 13.60 -10.98 2.30
C ARG A 5 14.52 -9.75 2.28
N GLY A 6 15.41 -9.68 1.30
CA GLY A 6 16.26 -8.53 1.05
C GLY A 6 15.81 -7.80 -0.22
N ARG A 7 15.96 -6.48 -0.25
CA ARG A 7 15.84 -5.52 -1.38
C ARG A 7 14.60 -5.64 -2.28
N GLU A 8 14.16 -4.54 -2.85
CA GLU A 8 13.02 -4.43 -3.78
C GLU A 8 13.11 -5.36 -5.00
N GLY A 9 14.32 -5.78 -5.41
CA GLY A 9 14.57 -6.70 -6.52
C GLY A 9 14.40 -8.21 -6.24
N ASP A 10 13.95 -8.63 -5.04
CA ASP A 10 13.78 -10.06 -4.70
C ASP A 10 12.32 -10.51 -4.63
N ALA A 11 11.34 -9.64 -4.97
CA ALA A 11 9.93 -10.00 -4.91
C ALA A 11 9.52 -10.87 -6.10
N ARG A 12 8.77 -11.94 -5.83
CA ARG A 12 8.24 -12.84 -6.85
C ARG A 12 6.83 -12.47 -7.26
N VAL A 13 6.66 -12.13 -8.52
CA VAL A 13 5.38 -11.83 -9.16
C VAL A 13 4.88 -13.08 -9.89
N LEU A 14 3.64 -13.51 -9.64
CA LEU A 14 2.97 -14.54 -10.44
C LEU A 14 2.03 -13.88 -11.44
N VAL A 15 2.29 -14.08 -12.73
CA VAL A 15 1.42 -13.66 -13.83
C VAL A 15 0.53 -14.84 -14.21
N VAL A 16 -0.80 -14.69 -14.08
CA VAL A 16 -1.81 -15.67 -14.44
C VAL A 16 -2.61 -15.12 -15.62
N GLU A 17 -2.26 -15.58 -16.82
CA GLU A 17 -2.76 -15.09 -18.10
C GLU A 17 -2.70 -16.22 -19.12
N ASP A 18 -3.81 -16.49 -19.82
CA ASP A 18 -3.90 -17.58 -20.79
C ASP A 18 -3.36 -17.19 -22.17
N ASP A 19 -3.37 -15.90 -22.53
CA ASP A 19 -2.68 -15.42 -23.74
C ASP A 19 -1.15 -15.51 -23.56
N PRO A 20 -0.47 -16.37 -24.32
CA PRO A 20 0.96 -16.60 -24.15
C PRO A 20 1.83 -15.40 -24.51
N ASP A 21 1.36 -14.52 -25.40
CA ASP A 21 2.12 -13.35 -25.86
C ASP A 21 2.00 -12.22 -24.84
N LEU A 22 0.79 -11.96 -24.33
CA LEU A 22 0.59 -10.98 -23.26
C LEU A 22 1.27 -11.43 -21.97
N SER A 23 1.16 -12.69 -21.60
CA SER A 23 1.84 -13.29 -20.46
C SER A 23 3.37 -13.13 -20.56
N ARG A 24 3.94 -13.36 -21.76
CA ARG A 24 5.38 -13.19 -22.01
C ARG A 24 5.79 -11.71 -21.96
N LEU A 25 4.98 -10.83 -22.53
CA LEU A 25 5.23 -9.39 -22.53
C LEU A 25 5.29 -8.83 -21.11
N MET A 26 4.27 -9.12 -20.29
CA MET A 26 4.26 -8.73 -18.86
C MET A 26 5.46 -9.31 -18.11
N ALA A 27 5.76 -10.58 -18.30
CA ALA A 27 6.86 -11.23 -17.59
C ALA A 27 8.23 -10.65 -17.98
N THR A 28 8.45 -10.33 -19.27
CA THR A 28 9.70 -9.74 -19.73
C THR A 28 9.88 -8.33 -19.17
N HIS A 29 8.83 -7.52 -19.19
CA HIS A 29 8.86 -6.17 -18.64
C HIS A 29 9.13 -6.20 -17.13
N LEU A 30 8.38 -7.00 -16.35
CA LEU A 30 8.57 -7.09 -14.90
C LEU A 30 9.96 -7.65 -14.53
N ALA A 31 10.48 -8.59 -15.32
CA ALA A 31 11.86 -9.08 -15.12
C ALA A 31 12.91 -7.99 -15.39
N SER A 32 12.67 -7.09 -16.36
CA SER A 32 13.57 -5.94 -16.58
C SER A 32 13.54 -4.91 -15.45
N GLU A 33 12.41 -4.83 -14.72
CA GLU A 33 12.28 -4.03 -13.50
C GLU A 33 12.83 -4.72 -12.22
N GLY A 34 13.40 -5.94 -12.38
CA GLY A 34 14.12 -6.64 -11.32
C GLY A 34 13.27 -7.63 -10.50
N TYR A 35 12.05 -7.96 -10.93
CA TYR A 35 11.21 -8.97 -10.28
C TYR A 35 11.59 -10.40 -10.69
N ASP A 36 11.45 -11.37 -9.76
CA ASP A 36 11.41 -12.79 -10.10
C ASP A 36 9.99 -13.14 -10.58
N VAL A 37 9.84 -13.54 -11.86
CA VAL A 37 8.51 -13.71 -12.45
C VAL A 37 8.22 -15.18 -12.73
N ALA A 38 7.15 -15.69 -12.09
CA ALA A 38 6.52 -16.96 -12.44
C ALA A 38 5.29 -16.73 -13.34
N ARG A 39 4.98 -17.70 -14.19
CA ARG A 39 3.84 -17.62 -15.10
C ARG A 39 2.95 -18.86 -14.98
N ALA A 40 1.64 -18.65 -15.05
CA ALA A 40 0.64 -19.71 -15.15
C ALA A 40 -0.39 -19.35 -16.23
N SER A 41 -0.81 -20.31 -17.03
CA SER A 41 -1.84 -20.12 -18.06
C SER A 41 -3.24 -20.56 -17.60
N GLU A 42 -3.36 -21.07 -16.37
CA GLU A 42 -4.60 -21.54 -15.79
C GLU A 42 -4.59 -21.53 -14.27
N ALA A 43 -5.76 -21.49 -13.66
CA ALA A 43 -5.94 -21.39 -12.22
C ALA A 43 -5.31 -22.55 -11.43
N ALA A 44 -5.30 -23.79 -11.99
CA ALA A 44 -4.72 -24.94 -11.30
C ALA A 44 -3.20 -24.78 -11.11
N ALA A 45 -2.48 -24.42 -12.17
CA ALA A 45 -1.05 -24.15 -12.11
C ALA A 45 -0.72 -22.95 -11.17
N ALA A 46 -1.56 -21.91 -11.19
CA ALA A 46 -1.41 -20.78 -10.28
C ALA A 46 -1.52 -21.21 -8.81
N LEU A 47 -2.50 -22.04 -8.46
CA LEU A 47 -2.68 -22.56 -7.09
C LEU A 47 -1.49 -23.43 -6.61
N GLU A 48 -0.88 -24.20 -7.50
CA GLU A 48 0.33 -24.98 -7.20
C GLU A 48 1.52 -24.05 -6.87
N LEU A 49 1.75 -23.03 -7.72
CA LEU A 49 2.84 -22.07 -7.52
C LEU A 49 2.67 -21.26 -6.22
N VAL A 50 1.44 -20.80 -5.94
CA VAL A 50 1.13 -20.10 -4.70
C VAL A 50 1.28 -21.03 -3.50
N GLY A 51 0.83 -22.29 -3.62
CA GLY A 51 0.96 -23.30 -2.56
C GLY A 51 2.40 -23.63 -2.18
N ALA A 52 3.36 -23.44 -3.08
CA ALA A 52 4.79 -23.56 -2.80
C ALA A 52 5.34 -22.43 -1.91
N GLY A 53 4.55 -21.41 -1.60
CA GLY A 53 4.88 -20.37 -0.61
C GLY A 53 5.94 -19.36 -1.05
N CYS A 54 6.11 -19.16 -2.36
CA CYS A 54 7.16 -18.30 -2.92
C CYS A 54 6.61 -17.11 -3.74
N VAL A 55 5.33 -16.77 -3.65
CA VAL A 55 4.70 -15.68 -4.42
C VAL A 55 4.42 -14.51 -3.47
N ASP A 56 4.79 -13.29 -3.88
CA ASP A 56 4.59 -12.06 -3.10
C ASP A 56 3.43 -11.22 -3.63
N VAL A 57 3.08 -11.35 -4.93
CA VAL A 57 1.93 -10.69 -5.55
C VAL A 57 1.46 -11.47 -6.77
N VAL A 58 0.15 -11.45 -7.05
CA VAL A 58 -0.46 -12.08 -8.21
C VAL A 58 -1.03 -11.03 -9.15
N VAL A 59 -0.70 -11.11 -10.44
CA VAL A 59 -1.38 -10.42 -11.54
C VAL A 59 -2.31 -11.45 -12.19
N LEU A 60 -3.62 -11.21 -12.17
CA LEU A 60 -4.64 -12.19 -12.49
C LEU A 60 -5.58 -11.71 -13.59
N ASP A 61 -5.60 -12.41 -14.72
CA ASP A 61 -6.70 -12.26 -15.68
C ASP A 61 -7.95 -13.00 -15.19
N LEU A 62 -9.12 -12.40 -15.40
CA LEU A 62 -10.41 -13.03 -15.11
C LEU A 62 -10.82 -14.05 -16.18
N MET A 63 -10.39 -13.87 -17.42
CA MET A 63 -10.80 -14.66 -18.57
C MET A 63 -9.96 -15.92 -18.74
N LEU A 64 -9.74 -16.67 -17.66
CA LEU A 64 -8.99 -17.93 -17.71
C LEU A 64 -9.85 -19.09 -18.16
N PRO A 65 -9.24 -20.09 -18.84
CA PRO A 65 -9.94 -21.33 -19.22
C PRO A 65 -10.24 -22.22 -17.99
N ARG A 66 -11.31 -22.99 -18.06
CA ARG A 66 -11.75 -23.99 -17.05
C ARG A 66 -12.21 -23.38 -15.73
N ILE A 67 -11.33 -22.78 -14.97
CA ILE A 67 -11.67 -22.06 -13.73
C ILE A 67 -11.39 -20.60 -14.01
N SER A 68 -12.44 -19.77 -13.96
CA SER A 68 -12.34 -18.33 -14.17
C SER A 68 -11.46 -17.66 -13.10
N GLY A 69 -10.91 -16.51 -13.43
CA GLY A 69 -10.03 -15.78 -12.50
C GLY A 69 -10.73 -15.32 -11.22
N ASP A 70 -12.03 -15.00 -11.29
CA ASP A 70 -12.83 -14.72 -10.08
C ASP A 70 -12.94 -15.96 -9.18
N GLY A 71 -13.14 -17.15 -9.77
CA GLY A 71 -13.10 -18.42 -9.03
C GLY A 71 -11.74 -18.71 -8.39
N LEU A 72 -10.63 -18.33 -9.05
CA LEU A 72 -9.30 -18.42 -8.48
C LEU A 72 -9.13 -17.42 -7.31
N LEU A 73 -9.58 -16.17 -7.48
CA LEU A 73 -9.53 -15.14 -6.44
C LEU A 73 -10.25 -15.58 -5.16
N VAL A 74 -11.47 -16.11 -5.29
CA VAL A 74 -12.24 -16.64 -4.14
C VAL A 74 -11.43 -17.74 -3.42
N ARG A 75 -10.87 -18.70 -4.15
CA ARG A 75 -10.07 -19.79 -3.56
C ARG A 75 -8.82 -19.29 -2.84
N LEU A 76 -8.17 -18.24 -3.35
CA LEU A 76 -7.03 -17.60 -2.69
C LEU A 76 -7.46 -16.94 -1.37
N ARG A 77 -8.65 -16.35 -1.31
CA ARG A 77 -9.18 -15.68 -0.11
C ARG A 77 -9.71 -16.63 0.96
N GLU A 78 -10.17 -17.81 0.55
CA GLU A 78 -10.66 -18.86 1.48
C GLU A 78 -9.53 -19.62 2.20
N ARG A 79 -8.31 -19.65 1.65
CA ARG A 79 -7.19 -20.39 2.24
C ARG A 79 -6.39 -19.47 3.19
N GLU A 80 -6.25 -19.89 4.45
CA GLU A 80 -5.55 -19.14 5.50
C GLU A 80 -4.13 -18.69 5.12
N GLY A 81 -3.39 -19.52 4.38
CA GLY A 81 -2.02 -19.20 3.93
C GLY A 81 -1.91 -18.25 2.72
N THR A 82 -3.02 -17.90 2.05
CA THR A 82 -3.02 -17.07 0.83
C THR A 82 -4.06 -15.95 0.86
N ARG A 83 -4.87 -15.86 1.93
CA ARG A 83 -5.95 -14.87 2.03
C ARG A 83 -5.43 -13.42 1.96
N ASP A 84 -4.23 -13.16 2.46
CA ASP A 84 -3.60 -11.84 2.51
C ASP A 84 -2.59 -11.61 1.36
N LEU A 85 -2.49 -12.57 0.41
CA LEU A 85 -1.63 -12.44 -0.76
C LEU A 85 -2.19 -11.35 -1.69
N PRO A 86 -1.41 -10.29 -2.00
CA PRO A 86 -1.87 -9.23 -2.88
C PRO A 86 -2.23 -9.73 -4.27
N VAL A 87 -3.40 -9.32 -4.78
CA VAL A 87 -3.90 -9.67 -6.12
C VAL A 87 -4.32 -8.43 -6.88
N ILE A 88 -3.67 -8.18 -8.03
CA ILE A 88 -4.11 -7.21 -9.04
C ILE A 88 -4.91 -7.98 -10.09
N VAL A 89 -6.16 -7.60 -10.28
CA VAL A 89 -6.98 -8.14 -11.36
C VAL A 89 -6.74 -7.32 -12.63
N VAL A 90 -6.46 -8.01 -13.74
CA VAL A 90 -6.31 -7.40 -15.06
C VAL A 90 -7.42 -7.95 -15.96
N SER A 91 -8.29 -7.09 -16.51
CA SER A 91 -9.41 -7.58 -17.32
C SER A 91 -9.85 -6.57 -18.37
N ALA A 92 -10.58 -7.05 -19.41
CA ALA A 92 -11.16 -6.18 -20.42
C ALA A 92 -12.20 -5.24 -19.80
N LYS A 93 -12.33 -4.02 -20.37
CA LYS A 93 -13.23 -2.95 -19.90
C LYS A 93 -14.70 -3.38 -19.84
N ASP A 94 -15.09 -4.36 -20.66
CA ASP A 94 -16.46 -4.87 -20.80
C ASP A 94 -16.70 -6.18 -20.02
N ALA A 95 -15.81 -6.51 -19.06
CA ALA A 95 -16.02 -7.67 -18.20
C ALA A 95 -17.31 -7.52 -17.39
N VAL A 96 -18.04 -8.62 -17.23
CA VAL A 96 -19.32 -8.73 -16.51
C VAL A 96 -19.25 -8.16 -15.07
N TRP A 97 -18.03 -8.07 -14.53
CA TRP A 97 -17.75 -7.54 -13.19
C TRP A 97 -17.41 -6.05 -13.22
N THR A 98 -18.05 -5.29 -12.36
CA THR A 98 -17.60 -3.92 -12.10
C THR A 98 -16.34 -3.94 -11.23
N ARG A 99 -15.53 -2.88 -11.31
CA ARG A 99 -14.37 -2.70 -10.39
C ARG A 99 -14.77 -2.87 -8.91
N VAL A 100 -15.96 -2.41 -8.55
CA VAL A 100 -16.49 -2.51 -7.19
C VAL A 100 -16.75 -3.97 -6.80
N ASP A 101 -17.30 -4.79 -7.70
CA ASP A 101 -17.57 -6.19 -7.43
C ASP A 101 -16.28 -6.98 -7.21
N LEU A 102 -15.24 -6.71 -8.02
CA LEU A 102 -13.94 -7.34 -7.87
C LEU A 102 -13.23 -6.99 -6.55
N LEU A 103 -13.31 -5.72 -6.14
CA LEU A 103 -12.79 -5.31 -4.84
C LEU A 103 -13.55 -5.96 -3.68
N ARG A 104 -14.89 -6.14 -3.82
CA ARG A 104 -15.70 -6.88 -2.83
C ARG A 104 -15.38 -8.37 -2.79
N LEU A 105 -14.98 -8.97 -3.91
CA LEU A 105 -14.48 -10.35 -3.96
C LEU A 105 -13.08 -10.52 -3.35
N GLY A 106 -12.43 -9.39 -3.01
CA GLY A 106 -11.15 -9.40 -2.34
C GLY A 106 -9.95 -9.14 -3.26
N ALA A 107 -10.13 -8.57 -4.45
CA ALA A 107 -9.04 -8.01 -5.22
C ALA A 107 -8.48 -6.77 -4.51
N ASP A 108 -7.15 -6.61 -4.50
CA ASP A 108 -6.49 -5.46 -3.87
C ASP A 108 -6.38 -4.26 -4.81
N ASP A 109 -6.35 -4.51 -6.12
CA ASP A 109 -6.39 -3.49 -7.17
C ASP A 109 -6.95 -4.07 -8.48
N TYR A 110 -7.28 -3.17 -9.41
CA TYR A 110 -7.83 -3.49 -10.73
C TYR A 110 -7.18 -2.63 -11.82
N LEU A 111 -6.85 -3.27 -12.95
CA LEU A 111 -6.29 -2.62 -14.13
C LEU A 111 -7.05 -3.09 -15.38
N ALA A 112 -7.63 -2.12 -16.13
CA ALA A 112 -8.40 -2.43 -17.34
C ALA A 112 -7.50 -2.62 -18.56
N LYS A 113 -7.72 -3.69 -19.36
CA LYS A 113 -7.10 -3.86 -20.67
C LYS A 113 -7.77 -2.92 -21.70
N PRO A 114 -6.99 -2.25 -22.62
CA PRO A 114 -5.53 -2.24 -22.67
C PRO A 114 -4.92 -1.32 -21.60
N PHE A 115 -3.76 -1.69 -21.08
CA PHE A 115 -3.05 -0.96 -20.03
C PHE A 115 -1.59 -0.71 -20.41
N ASP A 116 -0.97 0.24 -19.72
CA ASP A 116 0.45 0.52 -19.78
C ASP A 116 1.22 -0.42 -18.82
N LEU A 117 2.36 -0.94 -19.24
CA LEU A 117 3.18 -1.84 -18.41
C LEU A 117 3.82 -1.10 -17.23
N ASP A 118 4.16 0.18 -17.40
CA ASP A 118 4.68 1.02 -16.31
C ASP A 118 3.59 1.27 -15.25
N GLU A 119 2.30 1.40 -15.67
CA GLU A 119 1.18 1.47 -14.75
C GLU A 119 1.03 0.18 -13.94
N LEU A 120 1.15 -0.99 -14.58
CA LEU A 120 1.13 -2.28 -13.89
C LEU A 120 2.25 -2.37 -12.86
N THR A 121 3.48 -2.00 -13.22
CA THR A 121 4.64 -1.99 -12.32
C THR A 121 4.41 -1.09 -11.11
N ALA A 122 3.94 0.15 -11.32
CA ALA A 122 3.67 1.09 -10.24
C ALA A 122 2.62 0.57 -9.24
N ARG A 123 1.60 -0.16 -9.73
CA ARG A 123 0.57 -0.80 -8.88
C ARG A 123 1.12 -1.99 -8.09
N ILE A 124 1.96 -2.83 -8.71
CA ILE A 124 2.67 -3.93 -8.03
C ILE A 124 3.53 -3.38 -6.90
N GLU A 125 4.33 -2.35 -7.14
CA GLU A 125 5.14 -1.68 -6.12
C GLU A 125 4.30 -1.17 -4.94
N ALA A 126 3.16 -0.51 -5.23
CA ALA A 126 2.26 -0.01 -4.21
C ALA A 126 1.66 -1.13 -3.34
N LEU A 127 1.32 -2.27 -3.92
CA LEU A 127 0.81 -3.43 -3.20
C LEU A 127 1.89 -4.11 -2.37
N LEU A 128 3.07 -4.35 -2.94
CA LEU A 128 4.20 -4.96 -2.22
C LEU A 128 4.64 -4.09 -1.04
N ARG A 129 4.63 -2.77 -1.18
CA ARG A 129 4.90 -1.85 -0.07
C ARG A 129 3.87 -2.00 1.05
N ARG A 130 2.58 -2.13 0.73
CA ARG A 130 1.49 -2.36 1.71
C ARG A 130 1.61 -3.72 2.39
N SER A 131 1.87 -4.79 1.65
CA SER A 131 1.97 -6.15 2.19
C SER A 131 3.20 -6.31 3.09
N ARG A 132 4.34 -5.70 2.74
CA ARG A 132 5.53 -5.67 3.60
C ARG A 132 5.26 -4.93 4.92
N SER A 133 4.43 -3.88 4.88
CA SER A 133 4.01 -3.17 6.10
C SER A 133 3.08 -4.02 6.99
N ALA A 134 2.35 -4.99 6.44
CA ALA A 134 1.48 -5.90 7.20
C ALA A 134 2.24 -7.11 7.80
N ASP A 135 3.33 -7.56 7.14
CA ASP A 135 4.12 -8.74 7.58
C ASP A 135 5.10 -8.40 8.73
N ASP A 136 5.42 -7.10 8.95
CA ASP A 136 6.28 -6.64 10.04
C ASP A 136 5.58 -6.61 11.42
N GLY A 137 4.40 -7.18 11.58
CA GLY A 137 3.57 -7.05 12.78
C GLY A 137 3.08 -5.59 12.94
N PRO A 138 2.48 -5.19 14.06
CA PRO A 138 2.10 -3.81 14.28
C PRO A 138 3.37 -2.94 14.15
N ARG A 139 3.49 -2.25 13.00
CA ARG A 139 4.66 -1.44 12.66
C ARG A 139 4.68 -0.21 13.57
N VAL A 140 5.19 -0.42 14.76
CA VAL A 140 5.43 0.66 15.71
C VAL A 140 6.53 1.55 15.13
N LEU A 141 6.14 2.71 14.63
CA LEU A 141 7.06 3.72 14.14
C LEU A 141 7.73 4.41 15.33
N ARG A 142 9.05 4.58 15.26
CA ARG A 142 9.83 5.23 16.33
C ARG A 142 10.65 6.37 15.76
N HIS A 143 10.66 7.48 16.48
CA HIS A 143 11.50 8.64 16.19
C HIS A 143 11.91 9.30 17.52
N GLY A 144 13.12 8.96 18.01
CA GLY A 144 13.49 9.25 19.39
C GLY A 144 12.54 8.59 20.38
N ASP A 145 12.05 9.39 21.33
CA ASP A 145 11.08 8.95 22.34
C ASP A 145 9.62 8.94 21.85
N LEU A 146 9.38 9.41 20.61
CA LEU A 146 8.06 9.37 19.98
C LEU A 146 7.83 8.01 19.34
N VAL A 147 6.75 7.36 19.77
CA VAL A 147 6.34 6.03 19.33
C VAL A 147 4.91 6.11 18.79
N LEU A 148 4.69 5.64 17.57
CA LEU A 148 3.37 5.54 16.95
C LEU A 148 3.06 4.07 16.61
N ASP A 149 1.95 3.58 17.09
CA ASP A 149 1.34 2.31 16.68
C ASP A 149 0.13 2.61 15.78
N PRO A 150 0.28 2.50 14.44
CA PRO A 150 -0.82 2.79 13.52
C PRO A 150 -1.97 1.80 13.65
N ALA A 151 -1.70 0.52 13.97
CA ALA A 151 -2.71 -0.52 14.10
C ALA A 151 -3.58 -0.30 15.34
N ALA A 152 -2.95 0.03 16.48
CA ALA A 152 -3.65 0.40 17.71
C ALA A 152 -4.20 1.84 17.67
N ARG A 153 -3.87 2.63 16.65
CA ARG A 153 -4.19 4.07 16.52
C ARG A 153 -3.76 4.88 17.76
N ARG A 154 -2.58 4.61 18.27
CA ARG A 154 -2.03 5.23 19.49
C ARG A 154 -0.66 5.82 19.23
N ALA A 155 -0.42 7.00 19.79
CA ALA A 155 0.91 7.62 19.84
C ALA A 155 1.32 7.84 21.30
N ARG A 156 2.61 7.68 21.59
CA ARG A 156 3.21 7.88 22.91
C ARG A 156 4.50 8.70 22.76
N LEU A 157 4.74 9.61 23.68
CA LEU A 157 5.98 10.37 23.78
C LEU A 157 6.51 10.21 25.21
N ALA A 158 7.73 9.71 25.35
CA ALA A 158 8.37 9.42 26.64
C ALA A 158 7.42 8.65 27.58
N ASP A 159 6.80 7.57 27.08
CA ASP A 159 5.84 6.70 27.77
C ASP A 159 4.48 7.35 28.17
N ARG A 160 4.21 8.58 27.76
CA ARG A 160 2.91 9.25 27.94
C ARG A 160 2.09 9.20 26.66
N ASP A 161 0.80 8.88 26.76
CA ASP A 161 -0.11 8.88 25.60
C ASP A 161 -0.28 10.30 25.04
N VAL A 162 -0.21 10.41 23.71
CA VAL A 162 -0.50 11.65 22.97
C VAL A 162 -1.93 11.55 22.43
N PRO A 163 -2.89 12.35 22.92
CA PRO A 163 -4.29 12.27 22.47
C PRO A 163 -4.44 12.91 21.08
N LEU A 164 -4.33 12.08 20.03
CA LEU A 164 -4.44 12.52 18.64
C LEU A 164 -5.82 12.27 18.05
N THR A 165 -6.30 13.20 17.24
CA THR A 165 -7.44 12.97 16.35
C THR A 165 -7.05 12.05 15.20
N PRO A 166 -8.01 11.42 14.49
CA PRO A 166 -7.71 10.57 13.33
C PRO A 166 -6.85 11.28 12.27
N ALA A 167 -7.13 12.54 11.97
CA ALA A 167 -6.37 13.33 10.99
C ALA A 167 -4.94 13.63 11.47
N GLU A 168 -4.75 13.98 12.74
CA GLU A 168 -3.43 14.22 13.32
C GLU A 168 -2.58 12.95 13.35
N LEU A 169 -3.21 11.80 13.64
CA LEU A 169 -2.57 10.49 13.62
C LEU A 169 -2.09 10.14 12.20
N THR A 170 -2.94 10.34 11.19
CA THR A 170 -2.57 10.13 9.78
C THR A 170 -1.41 11.04 9.36
N VAL A 171 -1.44 12.33 9.76
CA VAL A 171 -0.32 13.26 9.49
C VAL A 171 0.97 12.76 10.15
N LEU A 172 0.91 12.34 11.41
CA LEU A 172 2.06 11.82 12.14
C LEU A 172 2.61 10.54 11.50
N GLU A 173 1.73 9.62 11.10
CA GLU A 173 2.09 8.38 10.42
C GLU A 173 2.86 8.64 9.12
N VAL A 174 2.37 9.55 8.26
CA VAL A 174 3.04 9.92 7.01
C VAL A 174 4.44 10.50 7.29
N LEU A 175 4.58 11.37 8.29
CA LEU A 175 5.85 11.97 8.64
C LEU A 175 6.84 10.95 9.24
N MET A 176 6.37 10.07 10.12
CA MET A 176 7.20 9.05 10.76
C MET A 176 7.53 7.86 9.85
N SER A 177 6.77 7.63 8.80
CA SER A 177 7.06 6.56 7.82
C SER A 177 8.32 6.85 6.99
N ALA A 178 8.72 8.10 6.87
CA ALA A 178 9.93 8.51 6.15
C ALA A 178 10.65 9.65 6.90
N PRO A 179 11.28 9.37 8.05
CA PRO A 179 11.97 10.37 8.84
C PRO A 179 13.02 11.13 8.01
N GLY A 180 13.06 12.46 8.13
CA GLY A 180 13.98 13.33 7.38
C GLY A 180 13.54 13.66 5.94
N ARG A 181 12.60 12.93 5.33
CA ARG A 181 12.01 13.29 4.03
C ARG A 181 10.90 14.32 4.20
N VAL A 182 10.80 15.22 3.23
CA VAL A 182 9.76 16.26 3.23
C VAL A 182 8.46 15.72 2.65
N ALA A 183 7.41 15.68 3.46
CA ALA A 183 6.06 15.41 2.99
C ALA A 183 5.43 16.73 2.51
N SER A 184 5.02 16.77 1.24
CA SER A 184 4.36 17.95 0.69
C SER A 184 2.97 18.17 1.32
N LYS A 185 2.50 19.42 1.37
CA LYS A 185 1.15 19.74 1.86
C LYS A 185 0.06 18.99 1.09
N GLY A 186 0.24 18.80 -0.23
CA GLY A 186 -0.68 18.04 -1.07
C GLY A 186 -0.70 16.54 -0.74
N ALA A 187 0.46 15.94 -0.44
CA ALA A 187 0.55 14.54 -0.02
C ALA A 187 -0.16 14.31 1.33
N LEU A 188 0.08 15.18 2.30
CA LEU A 188 -0.58 15.13 3.61
C LEU A 188 -2.10 15.35 3.50
N ALA A 189 -2.55 16.28 2.64
CA ALA A 189 -3.98 16.54 2.42
C ALA A 189 -4.69 15.31 1.81
N ARG A 190 -4.05 14.63 0.85
CA ARG A 190 -4.58 13.38 0.28
C ARG A 190 -4.67 12.28 1.33
N ALA A 191 -3.61 12.06 2.10
CA ALA A 191 -3.60 11.03 3.14
C ALA A 191 -4.71 11.25 4.18
N VAL A 192 -4.94 12.50 4.61
CA VAL A 192 -6.02 12.84 5.55
C VAL A 192 -7.40 12.68 4.90
N GLY A 193 -7.55 13.01 3.61
CA GLY A 193 -8.79 12.84 2.86
C GLY A 193 -9.15 11.36 2.63
N ASP A 194 -8.16 10.53 2.35
CA ASP A 194 -8.33 9.09 2.15
C ASP A 194 -8.66 8.35 3.45
N ALA A 195 -8.24 8.89 4.60
CA ALA A 195 -8.51 8.33 5.92
C ALA A 195 -9.89 8.73 6.52
N GLY A 196 -10.58 9.68 5.89
CA GLY A 196 -11.90 10.17 6.30
C GLY A 196 -13.00 9.62 5.38
N GLU A 197 -13.80 8.67 5.84
CA GLU A 197 -14.99 8.23 5.13
C GLU A 197 -15.99 9.41 4.97
N GLY A 198 -16.27 9.81 3.74
CA GLY A 198 -17.54 10.43 3.38
C GLY A 198 -17.60 11.92 3.05
N ALA A 199 -16.49 12.62 2.72
CA ALA A 199 -16.59 13.96 2.15
C ALA A 199 -16.01 14.02 0.74
N PRO A 200 -16.74 14.57 -0.26
CA PRO A 200 -16.20 14.72 -1.61
C PRO A 200 -15.02 15.70 -1.57
N CYS A 201 -13.85 15.25 -2.04
CA CYS A 201 -12.69 16.09 -2.24
C CYS A 201 -12.99 17.15 -3.29
N ILE A 202 -13.37 18.35 -2.87
CA ILE A 202 -13.36 19.51 -3.75
C ILE A 202 -11.88 19.86 -3.96
N ALA A 203 -11.41 19.60 -5.17
CA ALA A 203 -10.08 20.01 -5.62
C ALA A 203 -9.99 21.55 -5.56
N GLY A 204 -9.28 22.05 -4.55
CA GLY A 204 -9.07 23.48 -4.37
C GLY A 204 -8.55 23.77 -2.97
N THR A 205 -7.74 24.78 -2.84
CA THR A 205 -7.07 25.42 -1.71
C THR A 205 -7.51 25.08 -0.25
N ALA A 206 -8.72 24.57 -0.05
CA ALA A 206 -9.28 24.20 1.25
C ALA A 206 -8.54 23.02 1.93
N GLY A 207 -8.04 22.02 1.16
CA GLY A 207 -7.32 20.88 1.72
C GLY A 207 -5.97 21.22 2.36
N THR A 208 -5.27 22.20 1.82
CA THR A 208 -3.96 22.66 2.35
C THR A 208 -4.07 23.49 3.62
N THR A 209 -5.20 24.19 3.83
CA THR A 209 -5.48 24.94 5.05
C THR A 209 -5.71 23.98 6.23
N GLY A 210 -6.43 22.88 6.01
CA GLY A 210 -6.66 21.84 7.02
C GLY A 210 -5.37 21.19 7.51
N VAL A 211 -4.43 20.86 6.61
CA VAL A 211 -3.13 20.28 6.99
C VAL A 211 -2.34 21.19 7.92
N LYS A 212 -2.34 22.49 7.66
CA LYS A 212 -1.66 23.48 8.51
C LYS A 212 -2.20 23.47 9.94
N THR A 213 -3.51 23.36 10.09
CA THR A 213 -4.20 23.28 11.37
C THR A 213 -3.85 21.97 12.10
N HIS A 214 -3.90 20.83 11.41
CA HIS A 214 -3.54 19.53 12.00
C HIS A 214 -2.08 19.50 12.47
N VAL A 215 -1.12 20.01 11.68
CA VAL A 215 0.28 20.09 12.08
C VAL A 215 0.46 21.04 13.27
N SER A 216 -0.26 22.16 13.31
CA SER A 216 -0.20 23.10 14.43
C SER A 216 -0.69 22.47 15.74
N HIS A 217 -1.83 21.77 15.69
CA HIS A 217 -2.37 21.09 16.87
C HIS A 217 -1.46 19.92 17.31
N LEU A 218 -0.93 19.14 16.36
CA LEU A 218 0.00 18.06 16.64
C LEU A 218 1.25 18.59 17.36
N ARG A 219 1.85 19.67 16.85
CA ARG A 219 2.99 20.34 17.53
C ARG A 219 2.63 20.78 18.95
N ALA A 220 1.47 21.41 19.13
CA ALA A 220 1.05 21.86 20.45
C ALA A 220 0.93 20.69 21.44
N LYS A 221 0.41 19.56 21.01
CA LYS A 221 0.27 18.33 21.83
C LYS A 221 1.62 17.70 22.16
N LEU A 222 2.55 17.65 21.21
CA LEU A 222 3.90 17.14 21.45
C LEU A 222 4.68 18.04 22.39
N ARG A 223 4.64 19.38 22.20
CA ARG A 223 5.28 20.36 23.10
C ARG A 223 4.71 20.33 24.52
N ALA A 224 3.44 20.01 24.69
CA ALA A 224 2.86 19.90 26.03
C ALA A 224 3.46 18.74 26.84
N LEU A 225 4.03 17.75 26.17
CA LEU A 225 4.67 16.58 26.75
C LEU A 225 6.19 16.70 26.79
N ASP A 226 6.78 17.35 25.80
CA ASP A 226 8.22 17.59 25.66
C ASP A 226 8.45 19.02 25.10
N PRO A 227 8.56 20.01 25.98
CA PRO A 227 8.70 21.44 25.60
C PRO A 227 10.03 21.77 24.91
N ASP A 228 11.06 20.98 25.16
CA ASP A 228 12.44 21.27 24.75
C ASP A 228 12.77 20.75 23.35
N VAL A 229 11.90 19.88 22.78
CA VAL A 229 12.12 19.23 21.48
C VAL A 229 11.11 19.69 20.45
N GLU A 230 11.59 20.17 19.31
CA GLU A 230 10.76 20.41 18.13
C GLU A 230 10.72 19.12 17.28
N HIS A 231 9.62 18.39 17.32
CA HIS A 231 9.48 17.08 16.63
C HIS A 231 9.20 17.20 15.13
N ILE A 232 8.65 18.34 14.67
CA ILE A 232 8.21 18.52 13.29
C ILE A 232 8.74 19.83 12.74
N ASP A 233 9.57 19.76 11.69
CA ASP A 233 10.08 20.91 10.95
C ASP A 233 9.11 21.38 9.87
N THR A 234 9.10 22.71 9.63
CA THR A 234 8.53 23.29 8.41
C THR A 234 9.63 23.52 7.39
N VAL A 235 9.49 22.90 6.21
CA VAL A 235 10.35 23.19 5.06
C VAL A 235 9.62 24.18 4.17
N TRP A 236 10.06 25.45 4.21
CA TRP A 236 9.38 26.55 3.54
C TRP A 236 9.17 26.29 2.04
N GLY A 237 7.96 26.52 1.56
CA GLY A 237 7.58 26.28 0.17
C GLY A 237 7.29 24.80 -0.17
N LEU A 238 7.81 23.83 0.57
CA LEU A 238 7.73 22.40 0.25
C LEU A 238 6.71 21.63 1.12
N GLY A 239 6.82 21.75 2.46
CA GLY A 239 5.94 20.97 3.35
C GLY A 239 6.48 20.82 4.76
N TYR A 240 6.38 19.60 5.29
CA TYR A 240 6.78 19.26 6.66
C TYR A 240 7.61 17.96 6.67
N ARG A 241 8.45 17.80 7.68
CA ARG A 241 9.22 16.58 7.95
C ARG A 241 9.35 16.34 9.45
N MET A 242 9.72 15.14 9.85
CA MET A 242 10.24 14.91 11.20
C MET A 242 11.55 15.66 11.36
N ALA A 243 11.71 16.36 12.49
CA ALA A 243 12.97 17.02 12.81
C ALA A 243 14.09 15.97 12.97
N PRO A 244 15.35 16.27 12.62
CA PRO A 244 16.45 15.36 12.90
C PRO A 244 16.60 15.16 14.42
N LEU A 245 16.99 13.95 14.83
CA LEU A 245 17.29 13.57 16.21
C LEU A 245 18.64 14.11 16.61
#